data_9a5e2da779a425112aaca91d533e8425
#
_entry.id   9a5e2da779a425112aaca91d533e8425
#
_cell.length_a   1.000
_cell.length_b   1.000
_cell.length_c   1.000
_cell.angle_alpha   90.00
_cell.angle_beta   90.00
_cell.angle_gamma   90.00
#
_symmetry.space_group_name_H-M   'P 1'
#
loop_
_entity.id
_entity.type
_entity.pdbx_description
1 polymer ?
#
loop_
_entity_poly.entity_id
_entity_poly.type
_entity_poly.pdbx_seq_one_letter_code
_entity_poly.pdbx_strand_id
1 'polypeptide(L)'
;MKLKKIKHVLLDHIRFYYHLLLNERMIINIKRFKYSKNKKTSSTINKELKELRNYWGCIPTQYYTHDFYSKCSTFEPEEIKKYIPSYYFYKVIVPQYDNVNSVIPIVEHKIKMTQYFKEIGLKHSNVIIAKSGNKLITINNKELSKKSIDNILNSLSCERLFIKPALGRGGKGIVIAKKQREGYLFNGKIINYDYLSSLKGDYVIEPGIKQHPYIANIYHKSVNTIRAITVRHDDGRVELIAATLRMGVGGKEIDNGSLGGIMIGVDLSTGKSLRPFATYSIGTEKFFHHPDSGFDFSSFQMPNWDEIKDDIINSAERLTLLNLSGWDIAVKDSDIEIIEVNTLFGIDLTQASVGGVRDFFLQGDPKNHQNIYNYKGM
;
A
#
# COMPACT_ATOMS: atom_id res chain seq x y z
N MET A 1 -0.99 21.63 36.72
CA MET A 1 -1.58 21.56 35.35
C MET A 1 -0.67 22.11 34.27
N LYS A 2 -0.06 23.29 34.37
CA LYS A 2 0.87 23.87 33.36
C LYS A 2 2.10 23.00 33.05
N LEU A 3 2.79 22.44 34.04
CA LEU A 3 4.01 21.62 33.87
C LEU A 3 3.71 20.28 33.10
N LYS A 4 2.58 19.61 33.38
CA LYS A 4 2.17 18.42 32.62
C LYS A 4 1.96 18.74 31.14
N LYS A 5 1.32 19.90 30.87
CA LYS A 5 1.05 20.35 29.49
C LYS A 5 2.36 20.68 28.72
N ILE A 6 3.32 21.30 29.36
CA ILE A 6 4.66 21.60 28.79
C ILE A 6 5.42 20.29 28.49
N LYS A 7 5.41 19.33 29.43
CA LYS A 7 6.05 18.04 29.27
C LYS A 7 5.44 17.25 28.07
N HIS A 8 4.13 17.30 27.89
CA HIS A 8 3.46 16.64 26.75
C HIS A 8 3.82 17.30 25.42
N VAL A 9 3.86 18.62 25.35
CA VAL A 9 4.26 19.34 24.13
C VAL A 9 5.70 19.01 23.74
N LEU A 10 6.62 18.98 24.72
CA LEU A 10 8.02 18.63 24.47
C LEU A 10 8.20 17.19 23.99
N LEU A 11 7.53 16.24 24.64
CA LEU A 11 7.55 14.83 24.23
C LEU A 11 6.96 14.62 22.82
N ASP A 12 5.91 15.35 22.47
CA ASP A 12 5.29 15.28 21.16
C ASP A 12 6.24 15.81 20.06
N HIS A 13 6.98 16.89 20.36
CA HIS A 13 8.03 17.37 19.46
C HIS A 13 9.18 16.36 19.31
N ILE A 14 9.65 15.78 20.40
CA ILE A 14 10.72 14.76 20.35
C ILE A 14 10.27 13.55 19.51
N ARG A 15 9.07 13.06 19.71
CA ARG A 15 8.48 11.95 18.95
C ARG A 15 8.31 12.30 17.48
N PHE A 16 7.87 13.51 17.17
CA PHE A 16 7.75 13.99 15.80
C PHE A 16 9.12 14.03 15.11
N TYR A 17 10.13 14.62 15.74
CA TYR A 17 11.48 14.65 15.16
C TYR A 17 12.08 13.25 14.99
N TYR A 18 11.85 12.36 15.95
CA TYR A 18 12.25 10.95 15.81
C TYR A 18 11.54 10.27 14.63
N HIS A 19 10.23 10.44 14.51
CA HIS A 19 9.47 9.91 13.38
C HIS A 19 9.90 10.57 12.05
N LEU A 20 10.20 11.84 12.06
CA LEU A 20 10.74 12.58 10.91
C LEU A 20 12.07 11.99 10.44
N LEU A 21 12.99 11.70 11.36
CA LEU A 21 14.31 11.13 11.04
C LEU A 21 14.21 9.71 10.44
N LEU A 22 13.19 8.95 10.83
CA LEU A 22 12.98 7.58 10.35
C LEU A 22 12.10 7.51 9.10
N ASN A 23 11.46 8.60 8.69
CA ASN A 23 10.49 8.63 7.59
C ASN A 23 10.92 9.59 6.48
N GLU A 24 11.59 9.07 5.45
CA GLU A 24 12.05 9.84 4.30
C GLU A 24 10.92 10.65 3.63
N ARG A 25 9.70 10.10 3.55
CA ARG A 25 8.54 10.81 2.98
C ARG A 25 8.19 12.05 3.77
N MET A 26 8.26 11.97 5.10
CA MET A 26 7.97 13.12 5.95
C MET A 26 9.00 14.22 5.77
N ILE A 27 10.28 13.87 5.59
CA ILE A 27 11.34 14.83 5.24
C ILE A 27 11.02 15.53 3.91
N ILE A 28 10.57 14.78 2.91
CA ILE A 28 10.18 15.34 1.61
C ILE A 28 9.01 16.32 1.78
N ASN A 29 7.98 15.97 2.55
CA ASN A 29 6.81 16.80 2.78
C ASN A 29 7.18 18.11 3.49
N ILE A 30 8.03 18.06 4.51
CA ILE A 30 8.52 19.27 5.21
C ILE A 30 9.38 20.13 4.29
N LYS A 31 10.24 19.54 3.45
CA LYS A 31 11.01 20.29 2.45
C LYS A 31 10.08 20.98 1.46
N ARG A 32 9.06 20.26 0.92
CA ARG A 32 8.04 20.84 0.03
C ARG A 32 7.36 22.03 0.70
N PHE A 33 6.89 21.87 1.92
CA PHE A 33 6.31 22.97 2.70
C PHE A 33 7.30 24.13 2.85
N LYS A 34 8.53 23.86 3.27
CA LYS A 34 9.55 24.92 3.50
C LYS A 34 9.79 25.76 2.24
N TYR A 35 9.95 25.14 1.10
CA TYR A 35 10.32 25.79 -0.16
C TYR A 35 9.13 26.20 -1.05
N SER A 36 7.90 25.85 -0.69
CA SER A 36 6.72 26.27 -1.46
C SER A 36 6.56 27.79 -1.45
N LYS A 37 6.40 28.36 -2.64
CA LYS A 37 6.06 29.79 -2.83
C LYS A 37 4.56 30.04 -2.77
N ASN A 38 3.73 28.99 -2.87
CA ASN A 38 2.28 29.07 -2.91
C ASN A 38 1.64 28.69 -1.57
N LYS A 39 2.04 29.38 -0.49
CA LYS A 39 1.51 29.15 0.86
C LYS A 39 0.47 30.19 1.26
N LYS A 40 -0.54 29.75 2.02
CA LYS A 40 -1.40 30.61 2.81
C LYS A 40 -0.55 31.55 3.71
N THR A 41 -1.14 32.57 4.29
CA THR A 41 -0.42 33.45 5.22
C THR A 41 0.08 32.66 6.42
N SER A 42 1.20 33.08 7.02
CA SER A 42 1.71 32.44 8.23
C SER A 42 0.71 32.43 9.38
N SER A 43 -0.11 33.49 9.49
CA SER A 43 -1.18 33.58 10.48
C SER A 43 -2.23 32.48 10.27
N THR A 44 -2.70 32.28 9.02
CA THR A 44 -3.66 31.23 8.67
C THR A 44 -3.09 29.85 8.96
N ILE A 45 -1.88 29.58 8.47
CA ILE A 45 -1.20 28.29 8.69
C ILE A 45 -1.07 27.97 10.19
N ASN A 46 -0.63 28.94 10.99
CA ASN A 46 -0.47 28.76 12.43
C ASN A 46 -1.80 28.50 13.14
N LYS A 47 -2.88 29.17 12.70
CA LYS A 47 -4.23 28.94 13.22
C LYS A 47 -4.70 27.52 12.91
N GLU A 48 -4.61 27.09 11.64
CA GLU A 48 -5.04 25.77 11.16
C GLU A 48 -4.23 24.66 11.87
N LEU A 49 -2.90 24.78 11.94
CA LEU A 49 -2.04 23.81 12.62
C LEU A 49 -2.34 23.72 14.12
N LYS A 50 -2.62 24.84 14.79
CA LYS A 50 -3.01 24.86 16.21
C LYS A 50 -4.34 24.16 16.42
N GLU A 51 -5.32 24.40 15.55
CA GLU A 51 -6.63 23.78 15.60
C GLU A 51 -6.53 22.27 15.39
N LEU A 52 -5.87 21.82 14.31
CA LEU A 52 -5.67 20.41 14.01
C LEU A 52 -4.88 19.68 15.09
N ARG A 53 -3.85 20.34 15.67
CA ARG A 53 -3.08 19.77 16.78
C ARG A 53 -3.94 19.62 18.04
N ASN A 54 -4.79 20.59 18.31
CA ASN A 54 -5.73 20.50 19.44
C ASN A 54 -6.76 19.39 19.22
N TYR A 55 -7.20 19.20 17.98
CA TYR A 55 -8.15 18.17 17.62
C TYR A 55 -7.52 16.76 17.70
N TRP A 56 -6.38 16.54 17.04
CA TRP A 56 -5.74 15.23 16.97
C TRP A 56 -4.87 14.87 18.17
N GLY A 57 -4.51 15.83 19.02
CA GLY A 57 -3.58 15.62 20.14
C GLY A 57 -2.13 15.34 19.74
N CYS A 58 -1.80 15.43 18.45
CA CYS A 58 -0.47 15.20 17.89
C CYS A 58 -0.16 16.18 16.74
N ILE A 59 1.07 16.19 16.25
CA ILE A 59 1.44 17.01 15.10
C ILE A 59 0.68 16.53 13.87
N PRO A 60 -0.06 17.41 13.16
CA PRO A 60 -0.92 17.06 12.03
C PRO A 60 -0.10 16.84 10.75
N THR A 61 0.53 15.68 10.59
CA THR A 61 1.41 15.34 9.46
C THR A 61 0.69 15.38 8.11
N GLN A 62 -0.60 15.05 8.09
CA GLN A 62 -1.47 15.13 6.90
C GLN A 62 -1.54 16.53 6.30
N TYR A 63 -1.40 17.59 7.13
CA TYR A 63 -1.39 18.97 6.68
C TYR A 63 -0.29 19.25 5.67
N TYR A 64 0.87 18.62 5.87
CA TYR A 64 2.02 18.72 4.98
C TYR A 64 1.96 17.72 3.82
N THR A 65 1.44 16.52 4.08
CA THR A 65 1.35 15.47 3.06
C THR A 65 0.41 15.84 1.91
N HIS A 66 -0.74 16.45 2.23
CA HIS A 66 -1.78 16.81 1.28
C HIS A 66 -1.79 18.30 0.91
N ASP A 67 -0.69 19.02 1.18
CA ASP A 67 -0.51 20.45 0.83
C ASP A 67 -1.66 21.36 1.28
N PHE A 68 -2.32 21.07 2.43
CA PHE A 68 -3.40 21.91 2.95
C PHE A 68 -2.96 23.35 3.25
N TYR A 69 -1.66 23.59 3.39
CA TYR A 69 -1.05 24.91 3.52
C TYR A 69 -1.07 25.73 2.22
N SER A 70 -1.39 25.12 1.07
CA SER A 70 -1.37 25.79 -0.23
C SER A 70 -2.52 26.80 -0.35
N LYS A 71 -2.27 27.94 -1.01
CA LYS A 71 -3.33 28.90 -1.39
C LYS A 71 -4.39 28.29 -2.31
N CYS A 72 -4.01 27.25 -3.07
CA CYS A 72 -4.92 26.52 -3.96
C CYS A 72 -5.72 25.44 -3.23
N SER A 73 -5.50 25.24 -1.93
CA SER A 73 -6.29 24.30 -1.15
C SER A 73 -7.67 24.89 -0.88
N THR A 74 -8.69 24.18 -1.35
CA THR A 74 -10.11 24.52 -1.15
C THR A 74 -10.72 23.81 0.06
N PHE A 75 -9.92 23.05 0.81
CA PHE A 75 -10.38 22.29 1.97
C PHE A 75 -10.65 23.22 3.16
N GLU A 76 -11.84 23.11 3.70
CA GLU A 76 -12.22 23.76 4.95
C GLU A 76 -11.62 23.02 6.16
N PRO A 77 -11.42 23.68 7.32
CA PRO A 77 -10.84 23.05 8.52
C PRO A 77 -11.53 21.75 8.93
N GLU A 78 -12.86 21.67 8.83
CA GLU A 78 -13.62 20.47 9.18
C GLU A 78 -13.37 19.30 8.23
N GLU A 79 -13.12 19.58 6.95
CA GLU A 79 -12.73 18.55 5.98
C GLU A 79 -11.30 18.05 6.26
N ILE A 80 -10.37 18.94 6.61
CA ILE A 80 -9.00 18.57 6.98
C ILE A 80 -8.98 17.67 8.21
N LYS A 81 -9.90 17.85 9.16
CA LYS A 81 -10.06 16.98 10.33
C LYS A 81 -10.47 15.54 9.99
N LYS A 82 -11.00 15.29 8.80
CA LYS A 82 -11.30 13.92 8.33
C LYS A 82 -10.04 13.16 7.91
N TYR A 83 -8.93 13.83 7.67
CA TYR A 83 -7.66 13.22 7.29
C TYR A 83 -6.86 12.86 8.55
N ILE A 84 -6.60 11.56 8.72
CA ILE A 84 -5.88 11.02 9.87
C ILE A 84 -4.39 11.30 9.73
N PRO A 85 -3.72 11.88 10.77
CA PRO A 85 -2.27 11.96 10.77
C PRO A 85 -1.62 10.58 10.75
N SER A 86 -0.59 10.35 9.93
CA SER A 86 0.10 9.05 9.84
C SER A 86 0.57 8.55 11.21
N TYR A 87 1.10 9.45 12.05
CA TYR A 87 1.51 9.10 13.41
C TYR A 87 0.35 8.58 14.25
N TYR A 88 -0.83 9.24 14.19
CA TYR A 88 -2.03 8.82 14.92
C TYR A 88 -2.52 7.45 14.41
N PHE A 89 -2.50 7.26 13.10
CA PHE A 89 -2.88 5.97 12.50
C PHE A 89 -2.04 4.82 13.05
N TYR A 90 -0.70 4.92 12.95
CA TYR A 90 0.17 3.81 13.36
C TYR A 90 0.26 3.61 14.87
N LYS A 91 0.09 4.66 15.67
CA LYS A 91 0.29 4.58 17.13
C LYS A 91 -0.99 4.45 17.93
N VAL A 92 -2.15 4.79 17.33
CA VAL A 92 -3.44 4.74 18.01
C VAL A 92 -4.41 3.80 17.34
N ILE A 93 -4.65 3.96 16.02
CA ILE A 93 -5.66 3.19 15.33
C ILE A 93 -5.20 1.74 15.14
N VAL A 94 -4.08 1.50 14.46
CA VAL A 94 -3.61 0.13 14.16
C VAL A 94 -3.53 -0.75 15.41
N PRO A 95 -2.98 -0.30 16.54
CA PRO A 95 -2.90 -1.13 17.75
C PRO A 95 -4.24 -1.48 18.40
N GLN A 96 -5.34 -0.82 18.04
CA GLN A 96 -6.68 -1.17 18.52
C GLN A 96 -7.25 -2.40 17.79
N TYR A 97 -6.79 -2.62 16.55
CA TYR A 97 -7.22 -3.74 15.73
C TYR A 97 -6.32 -4.96 15.88
N ASP A 98 -5.00 -4.76 15.85
CA ASP A 98 -4.06 -5.87 15.74
C ASP A 98 -2.82 -5.69 16.59
N ASN A 99 -2.35 -6.79 17.19
CA ASN A 99 -0.98 -6.89 17.68
C ASN A 99 -0.06 -7.20 16.49
N VAL A 100 0.34 -6.14 15.77
CA VAL A 100 1.12 -6.27 14.53
C VAL A 100 2.44 -7.04 14.71
N ASN A 101 3.06 -7.00 15.88
CA ASN A 101 4.32 -7.70 16.14
C ASN A 101 4.18 -9.23 16.08
N SER A 102 3.01 -9.76 16.42
CA SER A 102 2.75 -11.21 16.37
C SER A 102 2.47 -11.70 14.95
N VAL A 103 1.92 -10.86 14.06
CA VAL A 103 1.49 -11.27 12.71
C VAL A 103 2.49 -10.91 11.60
N ILE A 104 3.31 -9.86 11.80
CA ILE A 104 4.36 -9.45 10.85
C ILE A 104 5.23 -10.63 10.38
N PRO A 105 5.73 -11.52 11.26
CA PRO A 105 6.60 -12.62 10.83
C PRO A 105 5.93 -13.60 9.84
N ILE A 106 4.61 -13.59 9.76
CA ILE A 106 3.84 -14.43 8.82
C ILE A 106 3.49 -13.63 7.58
N VAL A 107 2.77 -12.52 7.74
CA VAL A 107 2.17 -11.79 6.61
C VAL A 107 3.16 -10.98 5.79
N GLU A 108 4.29 -10.56 6.37
CA GLU A 108 5.32 -9.84 5.63
C GLU A 108 6.39 -10.73 5.01
N HIS A 109 6.40 -12.01 5.34
CA HIS A 109 7.31 -12.99 4.75
C HIS A 109 6.60 -13.74 3.61
N LYS A 110 6.87 -13.40 2.36
CA LYS A 110 6.14 -13.88 1.18
C LYS A 110 5.98 -15.40 1.11
N ILE A 111 7.00 -16.19 1.51
CA ILE A 111 6.88 -17.65 1.53
C ILE A 111 5.82 -18.07 2.55
N LYS A 112 5.91 -17.58 3.80
CA LYS A 112 4.98 -17.94 4.87
C LYS A 112 3.56 -17.44 4.59
N MET A 113 3.43 -16.21 4.08
CA MET A 113 2.17 -15.65 3.67
C MET A 113 1.49 -16.52 2.59
N THR A 114 2.26 -16.92 1.56
CA THR A 114 1.73 -17.78 0.49
C THR A 114 1.30 -19.16 1.01
N GLN A 115 2.07 -19.75 1.91
CA GLN A 115 1.71 -21.01 2.57
C GLN A 115 0.40 -20.88 3.34
N TYR A 116 0.29 -19.83 4.15
CA TYR A 116 -0.93 -19.54 4.93
C TYR A 116 -2.14 -19.26 4.03
N PHE A 117 -1.99 -18.44 2.97
CA PHE A 117 -3.07 -18.17 2.02
C PHE A 117 -3.56 -19.45 1.33
N LYS A 118 -2.64 -20.35 1.00
CA LYS A 118 -3.00 -21.64 0.44
C LYS A 118 -3.80 -22.50 1.43
N GLU A 119 -3.42 -22.51 2.70
CA GLU A 119 -4.14 -23.25 3.76
C GLU A 119 -5.57 -22.76 3.95
N ILE A 120 -5.78 -21.44 3.92
CA ILE A 120 -7.11 -20.84 4.08
C ILE A 120 -7.86 -20.65 2.75
N GLY A 121 -7.31 -21.13 1.62
CA GLY A 121 -7.97 -21.16 0.31
C GLY A 121 -8.16 -19.79 -0.35
N LEU A 122 -7.22 -18.85 -0.17
CA LEU A 122 -7.27 -17.56 -0.84
C LEU A 122 -6.73 -17.62 -2.28
N LYS A 123 -7.27 -16.78 -3.15
CA LYS A 123 -6.77 -16.55 -4.52
C LYS A 123 -5.51 -15.68 -4.46
N HIS A 124 -4.35 -16.28 -4.34
CA HIS A 124 -3.07 -15.58 -4.17
C HIS A 124 -2.13 -15.79 -5.35
N SER A 125 -1.05 -14.97 -5.41
CA SER A 125 -0.02 -15.10 -6.45
C SER A 125 0.60 -16.51 -6.48
N ASN A 126 0.86 -16.98 -7.70
CA ASN A 126 1.34 -18.33 -7.95
C ASN A 126 2.87 -18.40 -7.74
N VAL A 127 3.32 -18.69 -6.54
CA VAL A 127 4.73 -18.97 -6.26
C VAL A 127 5.09 -20.33 -6.81
N ILE A 128 5.87 -20.37 -7.88
CA ILE A 128 6.29 -21.62 -8.56
C ILE A 128 7.57 -22.21 -7.98
N ILE A 129 8.47 -21.37 -7.52
CA ILE A 129 9.71 -21.74 -6.85
C ILE A 129 9.92 -20.78 -5.67
N ALA A 130 10.35 -21.30 -4.53
CA ALA A 130 10.84 -20.49 -3.41
C ALA A 130 12.30 -20.86 -3.11
N LYS A 131 13.09 -19.84 -2.72
CA LYS A 131 14.41 -20.06 -2.14
C LYS A 131 14.33 -19.80 -0.65
N SER A 132 14.69 -20.79 0.16
CA SER A 132 14.75 -20.70 1.60
C SER A 132 16.10 -21.23 2.10
N GLY A 133 16.89 -20.35 2.68
CA GLY A 133 18.30 -20.64 2.98
C GLY A 133 19.07 -21.02 1.72
N ASN A 134 19.67 -22.21 1.70
CA ASN A 134 20.44 -22.71 0.57
C ASN A 134 19.62 -23.63 -0.37
N LYS A 135 18.32 -23.79 -0.14
CA LYS A 135 17.48 -24.73 -0.88
C LYS A 135 16.51 -24.01 -1.80
N LEU A 136 16.29 -24.56 -2.98
CA LEU A 136 15.20 -24.22 -3.87
C LEU A 136 14.08 -25.24 -3.65
N ILE A 137 12.89 -24.74 -3.33
CA ILE A 137 11.77 -25.57 -2.86
C ILE A 137 10.47 -25.17 -3.57
N THR A 138 9.50 -26.05 -3.56
CA THR A 138 8.09 -25.68 -3.81
C THR A 138 7.51 -24.95 -2.61
N ILE A 139 6.35 -24.32 -2.77
CA ILE A 139 5.65 -23.68 -1.65
C ILE A 139 5.25 -24.68 -0.54
N ASN A 140 5.17 -25.96 -0.84
CA ASN A 140 4.92 -27.05 0.13
C ASN A 140 6.23 -27.60 0.74
N ASN A 141 7.33 -26.86 0.69
CA ASN A 141 8.65 -27.24 1.24
C ASN A 141 9.32 -28.46 0.61
N LYS A 142 8.87 -28.94 -0.57
CA LYS A 142 9.55 -30.01 -1.30
C LYS A 142 10.76 -29.45 -2.04
N GLU A 143 11.95 -30.01 -1.79
CA GLU A 143 13.19 -29.60 -2.46
C GLU A 143 13.14 -29.90 -3.97
N LEU A 144 13.64 -28.98 -4.76
CA LEU A 144 13.66 -29.03 -6.22
C LEU A 144 15.07 -29.30 -6.73
N SER A 145 15.21 -30.31 -7.56
CA SER A 145 16.45 -30.59 -8.29
C SER A 145 16.67 -29.60 -9.43
N LYS A 146 17.90 -29.50 -9.93
CA LYS A 146 18.24 -28.71 -11.13
C LYS A 146 17.30 -29.02 -12.30
N LYS A 147 17.13 -30.31 -12.61
CA LYS A 147 16.22 -30.77 -13.67
C LYS A 147 14.78 -30.33 -13.45
N SER A 148 14.30 -30.36 -12.19
CA SER A 148 12.94 -29.92 -11.87
C SER A 148 12.76 -28.42 -12.13
N ILE A 149 13.75 -27.60 -11.77
CA ILE A 149 13.72 -26.15 -11.99
C ILE A 149 13.74 -25.83 -13.49
N ASP A 150 14.62 -26.47 -14.26
CA ASP A 150 14.70 -26.27 -15.70
C ASP A 150 13.35 -26.65 -16.38
N ASN A 151 12.75 -27.75 -15.96
CA ASN A 151 11.43 -28.16 -16.46
C ASN A 151 10.35 -27.13 -16.11
N ILE A 152 10.31 -26.62 -14.87
CA ILE A 152 9.34 -25.58 -14.45
C ILE A 152 9.54 -24.35 -15.32
N LEU A 153 10.76 -23.80 -15.41
CA LEU A 153 11.02 -22.56 -16.15
C LEU A 153 10.70 -22.69 -17.65
N ASN A 154 11.01 -23.84 -18.25
CA ASN A 154 10.73 -24.11 -19.67
C ASN A 154 9.23 -24.28 -19.97
N SER A 155 8.46 -24.76 -19.01
CA SER A 155 7.00 -24.94 -19.17
C SER A 155 6.18 -23.65 -19.10
N LEU A 156 6.79 -22.56 -18.61
CA LEU A 156 6.09 -21.28 -18.46
C LEU A 156 5.84 -20.61 -19.82
N SER A 157 4.62 -20.09 -20.00
CA SER A 157 4.23 -19.30 -21.17
C SER A 157 4.24 -17.78 -20.94
N CYS A 158 4.38 -17.31 -19.68
CA CYS A 158 4.35 -15.90 -19.35
C CYS A 158 5.54 -15.13 -19.92
N GLU A 159 5.33 -13.86 -20.27
CA GLU A 159 6.38 -12.99 -20.83
C GLU A 159 7.43 -12.54 -19.78
N ARG A 160 7.03 -12.50 -18.52
CA ARG A 160 7.84 -11.98 -17.41
C ARG A 160 7.84 -12.96 -16.25
N LEU A 161 8.99 -13.02 -15.57
CA LEU A 161 9.19 -13.77 -14.35
C LEU A 161 9.63 -12.79 -13.26
N PHE A 162 8.96 -12.80 -12.12
CA PHE A 162 9.29 -11.94 -10.98
C PHE A 162 10.03 -12.75 -9.93
N ILE A 163 11.21 -12.28 -9.54
CA ILE A 163 12.02 -12.85 -8.46
C ILE A 163 12.04 -11.80 -7.35
N LYS A 164 11.31 -12.07 -6.26
CA LYS A 164 11.05 -11.10 -5.19
C LYS A 164 11.73 -11.55 -3.90
N PRO A 165 12.47 -10.69 -3.18
CA PRO A 165 12.91 -11.02 -1.82
C PRO A 165 11.71 -11.43 -0.96
N ALA A 166 11.87 -12.50 -0.17
CA ALA A 166 10.80 -12.99 0.72
C ALA A 166 10.43 -11.95 1.78
N LEU A 167 11.42 -11.21 2.27
CA LEU A 167 11.25 -10.02 3.11
C LEU A 167 11.56 -8.77 2.28
N GLY A 168 10.67 -7.79 2.27
CA GLY A 168 10.88 -6.53 1.55
C GLY A 168 9.57 -5.86 1.21
N ARG A 169 9.60 -4.53 1.22
CA ARG A 169 8.45 -3.66 0.92
C ARG A 169 8.79 -2.73 -0.24
N GLY A 170 7.76 -2.27 -0.94
CA GLY A 170 7.90 -1.19 -1.90
C GLY A 170 8.64 -1.56 -3.19
N GLY A 171 8.72 -2.84 -3.55
CA GLY A 171 9.34 -3.29 -4.81
C GLY A 171 10.87 -3.27 -4.81
N LYS A 172 11.53 -2.98 -3.69
CA LYS A 172 13.00 -2.98 -3.61
C LYS A 172 13.57 -4.39 -3.79
N GLY A 173 14.58 -4.52 -4.66
CA GLY A 173 15.26 -5.79 -4.92
C GLY A 173 14.50 -6.79 -5.78
N ILE A 174 13.39 -6.40 -6.38
CA ILE A 174 12.68 -7.25 -7.35
C ILE A 174 13.49 -7.31 -8.65
N VAL A 175 13.71 -8.54 -9.12
CA VAL A 175 14.27 -8.83 -10.44
C VAL A 175 13.12 -9.20 -11.39
N ILE A 176 13.03 -8.52 -12.52
CA ILE A 176 12.04 -8.80 -13.57
C ILE A 176 12.79 -9.39 -14.75
N ALA A 177 12.70 -10.71 -14.92
CA ALA A 177 13.28 -11.40 -16.06
C ALA A 177 12.27 -11.50 -17.20
N LYS A 178 12.73 -11.26 -18.44
CA LYS A 178 11.89 -11.28 -19.65
C LYS A 178 12.14 -12.56 -20.42
N LYS A 179 11.07 -13.16 -20.95
CA LYS A 179 11.15 -14.36 -21.79
C LYS A 179 11.81 -14.01 -23.11
N GLN A 180 12.81 -14.75 -23.49
CA GLN A 180 13.49 -14.72 -24.79
C GLN A 180 13.60 -16.14 -25.35
N ARG A 181 14.26 -16.27 -26.50
CA ARG A 181 14.39 -17.58 -27.17
C ARG A 181 15.11 -18.60 -26.30
N GLU A 182 16.14 -18.16 -25.56
CA GLU A 182 16.99 -19.02 -24.71
C GLU A 182 16.41 -19.26 -23.30
N GLY A 183 15.28 -18.63 -22.95
CA GLY A 183 14.68 -18.69 -21.61
C GLY A 183 14.40 -17.32 -21.00
N TYR A 184 14.32 -17.24 -19.70
CA TYR A 184 14.13 -15.96 -18.98
C TYR A 184 15.46 -15.28 -18.73
N LEU A 185 15.61 -14.02 -19.18
CA LEU A 185 16.83 -13.24 -19.04
C LEU A 185 16.63 -11.99 -18.18
N PHE A 186 17.62 -11.71 -17.36
CA PHE A 186 17.77 -10.45 -16.63
C PHE A 186 19.21 -9.93 -16.78
N ASN A 187 19.37 -8.73 -17.34
CA ASN A 187 20.69 -8.11 -17.62
C ASN A 187 21.67 -9.08 -18.32
N GLY A 188 21.18 -9.79 -19.35
CA GLY A 188 21.97 -10.75 -20.13
C GLY A 188 22.28 -12.09 -19.43
N LYS A 189 21.81 -12.28 -18.20
CA LYS A 189 21.97 -13.55 -17.45
C LYS A 189 20.70 -14.40 -17.58
N ILE A 190 20.85 -15.67 -17.88
CA ILE A 190 19.76 -16.64 -17.91
C ILE A 190 19.35 -16.99 -16.48
N ILE A 191 18.05 -16.95 -16.22
CA ILE A 191 17.47 -17.42 -14.97
C ILE A 191 17.38 -18.93 -15.03
N ASN A 192 18.17 -19.61 -14.25
CA ASN A 192 18.27 -21.06 -14.11
C ASN A 192 18.55 -21.46 -12.66
N TYR A 193 18.76 -22.74 -12.40
CA TYR A 193 19.09 -23.26 -11.07
C TYR A 193 20.29 -22.53 -10.43
N ASP A 194 21.37 -22.35 -11.21
CA ASP A 194 22.61 -21.78 -10.68
C ASP A 194 22.43 -20.29 -10.32
N TYR A 195 21.69 -19.53 -11.16
CA TYR A 195 21.32 -18.14 -10.86
C TYR A 195 20.48 -18.06 -9.58
N LEU A 196 19.39 -18.84 -9.48
CA LEU A 196 18.51 -18.82 -8.32
C LEU A 196 19.21 -19.25 -7.04
N SER A 197 20.08 -20.25 -7.11
CA SER A 197 20.88 -20.71 -5.97
C SER A 197 21.89 -19.66 -5.48
N SER A 198 22.42 -18.83 -6.39
CA SER A 198 23.40 -17.78 -6.07
C SER A 198 22.80 -16.58 -5.34
N LEU A 199 21.48 -16.41 -5.33
CA LEU A 199 20.81 -15.29 -4.66
C LEU A 199 21.09 -15.33 -3.15
N LYS A 200 21.37 -14.17 -2.53
CA LYS A 200 21.56 -14.05 -1.09
C LYS A 200 20.24 -13.79 -0.39
N GLY A 201 19.86 -14.65 0.57
CA GLY A 201 18.58 -14.56 1.30
C GLY A 201 17.47 -15.39 0.69
N ASP A 202 16.27 -15.20 1.19
CA ASP A 202 15.08 -15.94 0.78
C ASP A 202 14.32 -15.16 -0.31
N TYR A 203 13.79 -15.89 -1.30
CA TYR A 203 13.09 -15.33 -2.45
C TYR A 203 11.86 -16.16 -2.81
N VAL A 204 10.89 -15.51 -3.44
CA VAL A 204 9.80 -16.16 -4.19
C VAL A 204 9.95 -15.85 -5.68
N ILE A 205 9.64 -16.83 -6.51
CA ILE A 205 9.67 -16.76 -7.96
C ILE A 205 8.25 -16.97 -8.47
N GLU A 206 7.73 -15.99 -9.19
CA GLU A 206 6.35 -15.93 -9.65
C GLU A 206 6.27 -15.57 -11.13
N PRO A 207 5.38 -16.21 -11.91
CA PRO A 207 5.08 -15.77 -13.27
C PRO A 207 4.41 -14.38 -13.23
N GLY A 208 4.59 -13.60 -14.29
CA GLY A 208 3.90 -12.31 -14.44
C GLY A 208 2.39 -12.51 -14.53
N ILE A 209 1.64 -11.68 -13.83
CA ILE A 209 0.19 -11.68 -13.80
C ILE A 209 -0.35 -11.12 -15.13
N LYS A 210 -1.28 -11.85 -15.75
CA LYS A 210 -2.07 -11.32 -16.86
C LYS A 210 -3.28 -10.58 -16.30
N GLN A 211 -3.17 -9.26 -16.24
CA GLN A 211 -4.26 -8.42 -15.74
C GLN A 211 -5.40 -8.29 -16.76
N HIS A 212 -6.58 -7.90 -16.28
CA HIS A 212 -7.77 -7.65 -17.11
C HIS A 212 -7.45 -6.65 -18.23
N PRO A 213 -7.90 -6.90 -19.50
CA PRO A 213 -7.55 -6.04 -20.64
C PRO A 213 -7.89 -4.57 -20.45
N TYR A 214 -9.06 -4.25 -19.88
CA TYR A 214 -9.46 -2.88 -19.58
C TYR A 214 -8.46 -2.19 -18.65
N ILE A 215 -8.03 -2.88 -17.58
CA ILE A 215 -7.03 -2.36 -16.63
C ILE A 215 -5.65 -2.24 -17.30
N ALA A 216 -5.28 -3.19 -18.15
CA ALA A 216 -4.04 -3.13 -18.94
C ALA A 216 -4.02 -1.94 -19.91
N ASN A 217 -5.17 -1.57 -20.50
CA ASN A 217 -5.28 -0.41 -21.39
C ASN A 217 -5.03 0.92 -20.70
N ILE A 218 -5.25 1.01 -19.38
CA ILE A 218 -4.89 2.22 -18.62
C ILE A 218 -3.37 2.35 -18.57
N TYR A 219 -2.66 1.26 -18.23
CA TYR A 219 -1.21 1.20 -18.29
C TYR A 219 -0.72 -0.26 -18.32
N HIS A 220 -0.05 -0.63 -19.41
CA HIS A 220 0.33 -2.03 -19.69
C HIS A 220 1.71 -2.44 -19.18
N LYS A 221 2.57 -1.48 -18.81
CA LYS A 221 3.96 -1.80 -18.41
C LYS A 221 4.07 -2.34 -16.99
N SER A 222 3.13 -1.99 -16.11
CA SER A 222 3.01 -2.58 -14.77
C SER A 222 1.70 -3.35 -14.61
N VAL A 223 1.63 -4.21 -13.61
CA VAL A 223 0.35 -4.66 -13.06
C VAL A 223 -0.22 -3.48 -12.28
N ASN A 224 -1.43 -3.03 -12.64
CA ASN A 224 -2.12 -1.97 -11.93
C ASN A 224 -2.95 -2.61 -10.82
N THR A 225 -2.67 -2.25 -9.56
CA THR A 225 -3.21 -2.97 -8.42
C THR A 225 -4.26 -2.18 -7.66
N ILE A 226 -5.27 -2.86 -7.15
CA ILE A 226 -6.19 -2.31 -6.18
C ILE A 226 -5.52 -2.37 -4.80
N ARG A 227 -5.32 -1.21 -4.15
CA ARG A 227 -5.13 -1.12 -2.72
C ARG A 227 -6.51 -1.08 -2.08
N ALA A 228 -6.96 -2.19 -1.52
CA ALA A 228 -8.18 -2.29 -0.72
C ALA A 228 -7.86 -2.21 0.77
N ILE A 229 -8.74 -1.61 1.57
CA ILE A 229 -8.63 -1.61 3.03
C ILE A 229 -9.87 -2.26 3.60
N THR A 230 -9.69 -3.31 4.39
CA THR A 230 -10.76 -3.98 5.11
C THR A 230 -10.59 -3.87 6.61
N VAL A 231 -11.71 -3.77 7.31
CA VAL A 231 -11.80 -3.75 8.77
C VAL A 231 -12.71 -4.88 9.21
N ARG A 232 -12.30 -5.63 10.22
CA ARG A 232 -13.15 -6.55 10.97
C ARG A 232 -13.60 -5.85 12.25
N HIS A 233 -14.90 -5.73 12.41
CA HIS A 233 -15.53 -5.15 13.60
C HIS A 233 -15.58 -6.17 14.75
N ASP A 234 -15.86 -5.70 15.98
CA ASP A 234 -15.95 -6.53 17.18
C ASP A 234 -17.07 -7.58 17.11
N ASP A 235 -18.10 -7.32 16.30
CA ASP A 235 -19.19 -8.27 16.00
C ASP A 235 -18.83 -9.35 14.98
N GLY A 236 -17.58 -9.31 14.46
CA GLY A 236 -17.06 -10.24 13.46
C GLY A 236 -17.35 -9.84 12.00
N ARG A 237 -18.19 -8.85 11.74
CA ARG A 237 -18.52 -8.33 10.42
C ARG A 237 -17.27 -7.72 9.77
N VAL A 238 -17.02 -8.06 8.52
CA VAL A 238 -15.94 -7.48 7.72
C VAL A 238 -16.50 -6.42 6.79
N GLU A 239 -15.80 -5.30 6.69
CA GLU A 239 -16.18 -4.18 5.84
C GLU A 239 -15.00 -3.75 4.95
N LEU A 240 -15.27 -3.55 3.65
CA LEU A 240 -14.36 -2.86 2.74
C LEU A 240 -14.61 -1.35 2.89
N ILE A 241 -13.63 -0.62 3.43
CA ILE A 241 -13.78 0.81 3.75
C ILE A 241 -13.13 1.74 2.72
N ALA A 242 -12.22 1.24 1.90
CA ALA A 242 -11.60 2.02 0.83
C ALA A 242 -11.02 1.12 -0.26
N ALA A 243 -11.06 1.60 -1.49
CA ALA A 243 -10.38 1.00 -2.63
C ALA A 243 -9.72 2.08 -3.50
N THR A 244 -8.48 1.81 -3.92
CA THR A 244 -7.66 2.72 -4.72
C THR A 244 -6.98 1.93 -5.82
N LEU A 245 -7.20 2.27 -7.09
CA LEU A 245 -6.42 1.71 -8.19
C LEU A 245 -5.09 2.47 -8.29
N ARG A 246 -3.98 1.76 -8.22
CA ARG A 246 -2.62 2.27 -8.40
C ARG A 246 -2.11 1.92 -9.78
N MET A 247 -1.39 2.83 -10.41
CA MET A 247 -0.90 2.68 -11.78
C MET A 247 0.54 3.19 -11.88
N GLY A 248 1.34 2.52 -12.70
CA GLY A 248 2.66 3.00 -13.05
C GLY A 248 2.59 4.20 -14.00
N VAL A 249 3.67 4.94 -14.12
CA VAL A 249 3.85 6.05 -15.09
C VAL A 249 5.30 6.13 -15.55
N GLY A 250 5.54 6.77 -16.69
CA GLY A 250 6.88 7.07 -17.15
C GLY A 250 7.71 5.83 -17.51
N GLY A 251 7.08 4.81 -18.06
CA GLY A 251 7.74 3.58 -18.47
C GLY A 251 8.06 2.59 -17.35
N LYS A 252 7.66 2.87 -16.10
CA LYS A 252 7.94 2.01 -14.95
C LYS A 252 7.17 0.68 -15.02
N GLU A 253 7.81 -0.40 -14.60
CA GLU A 253 7.24 -1.75 -14.59
C GLU A 253 6.59 -2.11 -13.23
N ILE A 254 6.50 -1.15 -12.29
CA ILE A 254 5.91 -1.29 -10.96
C ILE A 254 4.99 -0.10 -10.68
N ASP A 255 3.80 -0.36 -10.15
CA ASP A 255 2.74 0.62 -9.84
C ASP A 255 2.90 1.34 -8.48
N ASN A 256 4.03 1.18 -7.82
CA ASN A 256 4.22 1.65 -6.45
C ASN A 256 4.16 3.18 -6.35
N GLY A 257 3.19 3.70 -5.58
CA GLY A 257 3.05 5.13 -5.31
C GLY A 257 4.27 5.79 -4.67
N SER A 258 5.14 5.03 -3.95
CA SER A 258 6.41 5.56 -3.43
C SER A 258 7.47 5.73 -4.49
N LEU A 259 7.33 5.08 -5.63
CA LEU A 259 8.20 5.18 -6.79
C LEU A 259 7.63 6.13 -7.86
N GLY A 260 6.58 6.91 -7.52
CA GLY A 260 5.97 7.90 -8.39
C GLY A 260 4.86 7.33 -9.29
N GLY A 261 4.18 6.26 -8.87
CA GLY A 261 2.91 5.83 -9.46
C GLY A 261 1.79 6.82 -9.12
N ILE A 262 0.79 6.88 -9.99
CA ILE A 262 -0.44 7.65 -9.77
C ILE A 262 -1.59 6.73 -9.35
N MET A 263 -2.66 7.33 -8.81
CA MET A 263 -3.77 6.55 -8.28
C MET A 263 -5.10 7.28 -8.38
N ILE A 264 -6.18 6.50 -8.49
CA ILE A 264 -7.56 6.97 -8.38
C ILE A 264 -8.28 6.24 -7.26
N GLY A 265 -9.15 6.95 -6.54
CA GLY A 265 -10.10 6.32 -5.61
C GLY A 265 -11.23 5.66 -6.39
N VAL A 266 -11.66 4.49 -5.92
CA VAL A 266 -12.79 3.75 -6.48
C VAL A 266 -13.99 3.91 -5.57
N ASP A 267 -15.12 4.32 -6.12
CA ASP A 267 -16.39 4.38 -5.40
C ASP A 267 -16.87 2.96 -5.08
N LEU A 268 -17.07 2.68 -3.80
CA LEU A 268 -17.37 1.32 -3.32
C LEU A 268 -18.77 0.82 -3.72
N SER A 269 -19.68 1.73 -4.08
CA SER A 269 -21.04 1.38 -4.50
C SER A 269 -21.14 1.12 -5.99
N THR A 270 -20.35 1.85 -6.80
CA THR A 270 -20.49 1.84 -8.26
C THR A 270 -19.28 1.30 -9.01
N GLY A 271 -18.10 1.23 -8.38
CA GLY A 271 -16.83 0.90 -9.04
C GLY A 271 -16.28 2.00 -9.95
N LYS A 272 -16.91 3.18 -10.00
CA LYS A 272 -16.42 4.32 -10.77
C LYS A 272 -15.29 5.05 -10.04
N SER A 273 -14.58 5.92 -10.76
CA SER A 273 -13.64 6.82 -10.08
C SER A 273 -14.40 7.80 -9.17
N LEU A 274 -13.92 7.98 -7.94
CA LEU A 274 -14.46 8.98 -7.01
C LEU A 274 -14.25 10.43 -7.47
N ARG A 275 -13.24 10.65 -8.31
CA ARG A 275 -12.87 11.96 -8.86
C ARG A 275 -12.44 11.78 -10.31
N PRO A 276 -12.66 12.77 -11.19
CA PRO A 276 -12.31 12.68 -12.61
C PRO A 276 -10.80 12.83 -12.87
N PHE A 277 -9.95 12.53 -11.88
CA PHE A 277 -8.50 12.65 -11.99
C PHE A 277 -7.78 11.69 -11.07
N ALA A 278 -6.60 11.28 -11.50
CA ALA A 278 -5.62 10.59 -10.66
C ALA A 278 -4.71 11.60 -9.94
N THR A 279 -4.03 11.13 -8.89
CA THR A 279 -3.08 11.94 -8.12
C THR A 279 -1.88 11.09 -7.69
N TYR A 280 -0.79 11.74 -7.29
CA TYR A 280 0.28 11.09 -6.54
C TYR A 280 -0.15 10.84 -5.08
N SER A 281 0.58 9.99 -4.38
CA SER A 281 0.38 9.76 -2.93
C SER A 281 0.78 10.96 -2.07
N ILE A 282 1.42 11.97 -2.64
CA ILE A 282 1.91 13.19 -1.99
C ILE A 282 1.61 14.37 -2.89
N GLY A 283 1.09 15.45 -2.29
CA GLY A 283 0.78 16.67 -3.02
C GLY A 283 -0.64 16.73 -3.56
N THR A 284 -0.86 17.70 -4.45
CA THR A 284 -2.19 18.02 -4.98
C THR A 284 -2.22 18.03 -6.50
N GLU A 285 -1.18 17.48 -7.16
CA GLU A 285 -1.14 17.39 -8.62
C GLU A 285 -2.26 16.48 -9.12
N LYS A 286 -2.96 16.90 -10.17
CA LYS A 286 -4.12 16.23 -10.73
C LYS A 286 -3.86 15.85 -12.17
N PHE A 287 -4.11 14.60 -12.50
CA PHE A 287 -4.00 14.05 -13.86
C PHE A 287 -5.39 13.63 -14.32
N PHE A 288 -6.01 14.41 -15.21
CA PHE A 288 -7.32 14.06 -15.78
C PHE A 288 -7.19 12.92 -16.79
N HIS A 289 -6.02 12.79 -17.40
CA HIS A 289 -5.67 11.70 -18.30
C HIS A 289 -4.38 11.03 -17.82
N HIS A 290 -4.25 9.73 -18.06
CA HIS A 290 -3.01 9.02 -17.76
C HIS A 290 -1.87 9.57 -18.62
N PRO A 291 -0.73 9.98 -18.05
CA PRO A 291 0.34 10.67 -18.78
C PRO A 291 0.92 9.89 -19.97
N ASP A 292 0.97 8.55 -19.88
CA ASP A 292 1.54 7.72 -20.94
C ASP A 292 0.51 7.23 -21.96
N SER A 293 -0.70 6.84 -21.52
CA SER A 293 -1.71 6.22 -22.40
C SER A 293 -2.79 7.19 -22.88
N GLY A 294 -2.94 8.36 -22.23
CA GLY A 294 -4.05 9.28 -22.51
C GLY A 294 -5.41 8.82 -21.99
N PHE A 295 -5.49 7.73 -21.20
CA PHE A 295 -6.75 7.23 -20.65
C PHE A 295 -7.45 8.31 -19.81
N ASP A 296 -8.72 8.61 -20.12
CA ASP A 296 -9.54 9.59 -19.42
C ASP A 296 -10.11 9.00 -18.12
N PHE A 297 -9.70 9.52 -16.97
CA PHE A 297 -10.14 9.04 -15.66
C PHE A 297 -11.60 9.34 -15.34
N SER A 298 -12.24 10.29 -16.04
CA SER A 298 -13.67 10.55 -15.87
C SER A 298 -14.54 9.40 -16.38
N SER A 299 -14.02 8.60 -17.32
CA SER A 299 -14.67 7.43 -17.90
C SER A 299 -14.36 6.11 -17.17
N PHE A 300 -13.56 6.16 -16.11
CA PHE A 300 -13.15 4.93 -15.42
C PHE A 300 -14.33 4.20 -14.79
N GLN A 301 -14.39 2.90 -15.06
CA GLN A 301 -15.29 1.94 -14.42
C GLN A 301 -14.51 0.66 -14.11
N MET A 302 -14.44 0.25 -12.85
CA MET A 302 -13.82 -1.03 -12.49
C MET A 302 -14.62 -2.18 -13.11
N PRO A 303 -13.99 -3.06 -13.91
CA PRO A 303 -14.70 -4.21 -14.47
C PRO A 303 -15.11 -5.17 -13.34
N ASN A 304 -16.30 -5.77 -13.43
CA ASN A 304 -16.81 -6.79 -12.51
C ASN A 304 -16.70 -6.35 -11.02
N TRP A 305 -17.04 -5.07 -10.74
CA TRP A 305 -16.76 -4.48 -9.43
C TRP A 305 -17.44 -5.20 -8.26
N ASP A 306 -18.71 -5.64 -8.45
CA ASP A 306 -19.42 -6.29 -7.35
C ASP A 306 -18.79 -7.63 -6.99
N GLU A 307 -18.38 -8.43 -8.01
CA GLU A 307 -17.68 -9.69 -7.79
C GLU A 307 -16.30 -9.47 -7.15
N ILE A 308 -15.56 -8.45 -7.59
CA ILE A 308 -14.27 -8.10 -7.00
C ILE A 308 -14.43 -7.69 -5.53
N LYS A 309 -15.42 -6.87 -5.22
CA LYS A 309 -15.74 -6.43 -3.85
C LYS A 309 -16.07 -7.62 -2.95
N ASP A 310 -16.92 -8.54 -3.44
CA ASP A 310 -17.27 -9.75 -2.71
C ASP A 310 -16.06 -10.67 -2.49
N ASP A 311 -15.20 -10.85 -3.50
CA ASP A 311 -13.95 -11.61 -3.38
C ASP A 311 -13.01 -10.99 -2.34
N ILE A 312 -12.92 -9.65 -2.26
CA ILE A 312 -12.11 -8.96 -1.24
C ILE A 312 -12.68 -9.20 0.15
N ILE A 313 -13.98 -9.02 0.36
CA ILE A 313 -14.64 -9.23 1.64
C ILE A 313 -14.52 -10.70 2.08
N ASN A 314 -14.84 -11.65 1.21
CA ASN A 314 -14.68 -13.09 1.47
C ASN A 314 -13.24 -13.47 1.83
N SER A 315 -12.24 -12.84 1.16
CA SER A 315 -10.84 -13.05 1.50
C SER A 315 -10.49 -12.52 2.88
N ALA A 316 -11.01 -11.36 3.23
CA ALA A 316 -10.79 -10.77 4.55
C ALA A 316 -11.51 -11.54 5.66
N GLU A 317 -12.68 -12.12 5.41
CA GLU A 317 -13.38 -13.02 6.35
C GLU A 317 -12.56 -14.28 6.66
N ARG A 318 -11.87 -14.84 5.67
CA ARG A 318 -10.98 -16.01 5.85
C ARG A 318 -9.66 -15.66 6.52
N LEU A 319 -9.15 -14.43 6.32
CA LEU A 319 -7.92 -13.95 6.93
C LEU A 319 -8.16 -13.54 8.39
N THR A 320 -8.26 -14.50 9.29
CA THR A 320 -8.54 -14.25 10.72
C THR A 320 -7.35 -13.73 11.52
N LEU A 321 -6.15 -13.71 10.94
CA LEU A 321 -4.94 -13.17 11.58
C LEU A 321 -4.95 -11.64 11.70
N LEU A 322 -5.75 -10.94 10.88
CA LEU A 322 -5.78 -9.48 10.82
C LEU A 322 -7.21 -8.96 10.88
N ASN A 323 -7.42 -7.96 11.72
CA ASN A 323 -8.66 -7.19 11.80
C ASN A 323 -8.61 -5.92 10.95
N LEU A 324 -7.41 -5.39 10.69
CA LEU A 324 -7.18 -4.24 9.82
C LEU A 324 -6.16 -4.61 8.74
N SER A 325 -6.59 -4.68 7.50
CA SER A 325 -5.76 -5.16 6.39
C SER A 325 -5.71 -4.19 5.22
N GLY A 326 -4.52 -3.99 4.67
CA GLY A 326 -4.31 -3.33 3.37
C GLY A 326 -3.91 -4.36 2.32
N TRP A 327 -4.77 -4.61 1.37
CA TRP A 327 -4.61 -5.61 0.31
C TRP A 327 -4.00 -5.00 -0.94
N ASP A 328 -3.08 -5.70 -1.58
CA ASP A 328 -2.62 -5.41 -2.94
C ASP A 328 -3.13 -6.51 -3.87
N ILE A 329 -4.03 -6.14 -4.77
CA ILE A 329 -4.83 -7.08 -5.57
C ILE A 329 -4.70 -6.75 -7.04
N ALA A 330 -4.40 -7.74 -7.87
CA ALA A 330 -4.50 -7.64 -9.32
C ALA A 330 -5.88 -8.12 -9.79
N VAL A 331 -6.47 -7.40 -10.74
CA VAL A 331 -7.71 -7.78 -11.40
C VAL A 331 -7.38 -8.58 -12.65
N LYS A 332 -7.94 -9.79 -12.78
CA LYS A 332 -7.82 -10.68 -13.93
C LYS A 332 -9.12 -10.73 -14.72
N ASP A 333 -9.16 -11.47 -15.82
CA ASP A 333 -10.34 -11.53 -16.67
C ASP A 333 -11.59 -12.04 -15.95
N SER A 334 -11.43 -13.02 -15.06
CA SER A 334 -12.54 -13.72 -14.41
C SER A 334 -12.50 -13.71 -12.89
N ASP A 335 -11.42 -13.21 -12.30
CA ASP A 335 -11.23 -13.21 -10.84
C ASP A 335 -10.16 -12.22 -10.40
N ILE A 336 -9.83 -12.24 -9.11
CA ILE A 336 -8.74 -11.47 -8.51
C ILE A 336 -7.53 -12.35 -8.21
N GLU A 337 -6.36 -11.71 -8.06
CA GLU A 337 -5.16 -12.34 -7.53
C GLU A 337 -4.57 -11.46 -6.42
N ILE A 338 -4.54 -11.98 -5.20
CA ILE A 338 -3.96 -11.29 -4.04
C ILE A 338 -2.44 -11.38 -4.15
N ILE A 339 -1.78 -10.23 -4.30
CA ILE A 339 -0.32 -10.14 -4.41
C ILE A 339 0.30 -10.14 -3.02
N GLU A 340 -0.23 -9.32 -2.11
CA GLU A 340 0.19 -9.25 -0.71
C GLU A 340 -0.89 -8.64 0.18
N VAL A 341 -0.76 -8.87 1.48
CA VAL A 341 -1.51 -8.16 2.51
C VAL A 341 -0.53 -7.41 3.41
N ASN A 342 -0.89 -6.20 3.80
CA ASN A 342 -0.06 -5.29 4.58
C ASN A 342 -0.73 -4.95 5.91
N THR A 343 0.01 -5.10 7.02
CA THR A 343 -0.43 -4.68 8.37
C THR A 343 -0.23 -3.19 8.61
N LEU A 344 0.88 -2.65 8.12
CA LEU A 344 1.29 -1.25 8.29
C LEU A 344 1.27 -0.53 6.94
N PHE A 345 0.10 -0.49 6.30
CA PHE A 345 -0.07 0.21 5.03
C PHE A 345 -0.11 1.73 5.19
N GLY A 346 0.34 2.47 4.16
CA GLY A 346 0.36 3.93 4.18
C GLY A 346 -1.03 4.53 4.04
N ILE A 347 -1.62 5.02 5.14
CA ILE A 347 -2.93 5.67 5.14
C ILE A 347 -2.96 6.93 4.26
N ASP A 348 -1.85 7.64 4.16
CA ASP A 348 -1.73 8.84 3.32
C ASP A 348 -2.01 8.55 1.84
N LEU A 349 -1.58 7.38 1.33
CA LEU A 349 -1.87 6.95 -0.04
C LEU A 349 -3.38 6.83 -0.26
N THR A 350 -4.07 6.17 0.65
CA THR A 350 -5.53 6.03 0.58
C THR A 350 -6.20 7.40 0.64
N GLN A 351 -5.83 8.22 1.61
CA GLN A 351 -6.44 9.55 1.78
C GLN A 351 -6.17 10.49 0.60
N ALA A 352 -5.06 10.34 -0.12
CA ALA A 352 -4.81 11.13 -1.33
C ALA A 352 -5.84 10.86 -2.43
N SER A 353 -6.30 9.62 -2.56
CA SER A 353 -7.20 9.19 -3.63
C SER A 353 -8.68 9.18 -3.23
N VAL A 354 -9.01 8.71 -2.02
CA VAL A 354 -10.41 8.60 -1.59
C VAL A 354 -10.90 9.77 -0.72
N GLY A 355 -9.98 10.55 -0.14
CA GLY A 355 -10.31 11.60 0.83
C GLY A 355 -10.08 11.16 2.28
N GLY A 356 -10.51 11.99 3.24
CA GLY A 356 -10.37 11.70 4.66
C GLY A 356 -11.19 10.48 5.09
N VAL A 357 -10.56 9.58 5.85
CA VAL A 357 -11.14 8.29 6.26
C VAL A 357 -11.36 8.18 7.78
N ARG A 358 -11.27 9.28 8.52
CA ARG A 358 -11.43 9.29 9.99
C ARG A 358 -12.71 8.57 10.44
N ASP A 359 -13.81 8.83 9.78
CA ASP A 359 -15.14 8.39 10.22
C ASP A 359 -15.33 6.88 10.16
N PHE A 360 -14.48 6.16 9.41
CA PHE A 360 -14.45 4.70 9.41
C PHE A 360 -13.78 4.09 10.66
N PHE A 361 -12.88 4.85 11.30
CA PHE A 361 -12.06 4.35 12.40
C PHE A 361 -12.43 4.93 13.76
N LEU A 362 -13.03 6.12 13.79
CA LEU A 362 -13.25 6.87 15.02
C LEU A 362 -14.68 7.37 15.11
N GLN A 363 -15.36 6.99 16.19
CA GLN A 363 -16.61 7.59 16.60
C GLN A 363 -16.32 8.72 17.60
N GLY A 364 -16.65 9.97 17.24
CA GLY A 364 -16.48 11.14 18.10
C GLY A 364 -15.10 11.83 18.02
N ASP A 365 -14.72 12.55 19.07
CA ASP A 365 -13.48 13.35 19.14
C ASP A 365 -12.27 12.43 19.37
N PRO A 366 -11.22 12.51 18.52
CA PRO A 366 -9.97 11.74 18.69
C PRO A 366 -9.32 11.90 20.07
N LYS A 367 -9.56 12.99 20.77
CA LYS A 367 -9.05 13.20 22.15
C LYS A 367 -9.61 12.21 23.15
N ASN A 368 -10.83 11.69 22.94
CA ASN A 368 -11.47 10.75 23.85
C ASN A 368 -10.87 9.34 23.73
N HIS A 369 -10.14 9.05 22.66
CA HIS A 369 -9.40 7.81 22.45
C HIS A 369 -7.96 7.87 23.01
N GLN A 370 -7.65 8.86 23.85
CA GLN A 370 -6.31 9.15 24.37
C GLN A 370 -5.85 8.21 25.50
N ASN A 371 -5.47 6.99 25.14
CA ASN A 371 -4.33 6.35 25.80
C ASN A 371 -3.03 6.46 24.96
N ILE A 372 -2.94 7.49 24.10
CA ILE A 372 -1.79 7.77 23.22
C ILE A 372 -0.45 7.86 23.99
N TYR A 373 -0.51 8.22 25.26
CA TYR A 373 0.67 8.49 26.08
C TYR A 373 1.10 7.31 26.98
N ASN A 374 0.31 6.25 27.07
CA ASN A 374 0.60 5.07 27.91
C ASN A 374 1.21 3.88 27.15
N TYR A 375 1.45 4.02 25.85
CA TYR A 375 2.08 2.94 25.08
C TYR A 375 3.57 2.81 25.46
N LYS A 376 3.84 1.98 26.46
CA LYS A 376 5.16 1.48 26.81
C LYS A 376 5.52 0.32 25.89
N GLY A 377 5.76 0.58 24.61
CA GLY A 377 6.10 -0.47 23.70
C GLY A 377 6.66 0.10 22.41
N MET A 378 7.88 0.53 22.44
CA MET A 378 9.01 0.38 21.51
C MET A 378 10.18 1.19 22.01
#